data_0f6490698c828de82e42610c934a0dfb
#
_entry.id   0f6490698c828de82e42610c934a0dfb
#
_cell.length_a   1.000
_cell.length_b   1.000
_cell.length_c   1.000
_cell.angle_alpha   90.00
_cell.angle_beta   90.00
_cell.angle_gamma   90.00
#
_symmetry.space_group_name_H-M   'P 1'
#
loop_
_entity.id
_entity.type
_entity.pdbx_description
1 polymer ?
#
loop_
_entity_poly.entity_id
_entity_poly.type
_entity_poly.pdbx_seq_one_letter_code
_entity_poly.pdbx_strand_id
1 'polypeptide(L)'
;MCQTRTKTSRTSTDQSEAGSAQALRPVFEAGRSEVARTDENGQMQYLEIAGETISKIGLGTWQFGSREWGYGEDYASREAHAIVDAALETGINFFDTAEVYASGRSEEILGLALGDRRAFIATKFLPVLPLPGRIERHADESRKRLGIEQIDLYQMHWPNPVFPVRLGMEGMRRVQKAGTARHVGVSNYSTRRWKQAEKELGGPVLTNQVLFNLVRRQPLRNLIPYAASNERVIIAYSPLAQGLLSGKYGPDKRPRGFRARNPLNPLASAANLTRALPLIEALREIGTTHRATPAQVALAWVLSHPNTVAIPGASSAAQVRQNAAAADLDLSVDDITRLSRTAESLQLKSGIAGAVEALRS
;
A
#
# COMPACT_ATOMS: atom_id res chain seq x y z
N MET A 1 -12.92 -68.27 -33.32
CA MET A 1 -12.39 -68.16 -31.95
C MET A 1 -12.15 -66.68 -31.64
N CYS A 2 -13.04 -66.11 -30.87
CA CYS A 2 -13.13 -64.69 -30.55
C CYS A 2 -12.48 -64.47 -29.20
N GLN A 3 -11.45 -63.63 -29.11
CA GLN A 3 -10.89 -63.20 -27.84
C GLN A 3 -11.26 -61.73 -27.58
N THR A 4 -12.15 -61.55 -26.63
CA THR A 4 -12.56 -60.26 -26.05
C THR A 4 -11.45 -59.70 -25.15
N ARG A 5 -10.98 -58.49 -25.44
CA ARG A 5 -10.13 -57.68 -24.55
C ARG A 5 -11.02 -56.72 -23.74
N THR A 6 -11.07 -56.93 -22.46
CA THR A 6 -11.62 -56.01 -21.49
C THR A 6 -10.69 -54.81 -21.28
N LYS A 7 -11.19 -53.60 -21.50
CA LYS A 7 -10.54 -52.33 -21.13
C LYS A 7 -10.91 -51.97 -19.68
N THR A 8 -9.95 -51.96 -18.80
CA THR A 8 -10.06 -51.35 -17.46
C THR A 8 -9.80 -49.85 -17.57
N SER A 9 -10.80 -49.06 -17.27
CA SER A 9 -10.70 -47.63 -17.07
C SER A 9 -9.99 -47.34 -15.74
N ARG A 10 -8.84 -46.69 -15.77
CA ARG A 10 -8.24 -46.06 -14.60
C ARG A 10 -8.72 -44.60 -14.56
N THR A 11 -9.42 -44.26 -13.51
CA THR A 11 -9.80 -42.92 -13.11
C THR A 11 -8.56 -42.11 -12.72
N SER A 12 -8.33 -41.02 -13.42
CA SER A 12 -7.34 -39.99 -13.11
C SER A 12 -8.01 -38.89 -12.29
N THR A 13 -7.94 -38.98 -10.99
CA THR A 13 -8.24 -37.87 -10.08
C THR A 13 -7.17 -37.96 -8.98
N ASP A 14 -6.10 -37.18 -9.12
CA ASP A 14 -5.32 -36.68 -8.00
C ASP A 14 -3.99 -36.04 -8.48
N GLN A 15 -4.01 -34.90 -9.16
CA GLN A 15 -2.79 -34.11 -9.44
C GLN A 15 -2.98 -32.60 -9.47
N SER A 16 -4.14 -32.04 -9.10
CA SER A 16 -4.35 -30.59 -9.16
C SER A 16 -4.15 -29.85 -7.83
N GLU A 17 -4.01 -30.52 -6.69
CA GLU A 17 -3.86 -29.86 -5.39
C GLU A 17 -2.42 -29.60 -4.95
N ALA A 18 -1.43 -30.30 -5.51
CA ALA A 18 -0.03 -30.12 -5.12
C ALA A 18 0.67 -28.89 -5.75
N GLY A 19 0.12 -28.34 -6.83
CA GLY A 19 0.77 -27.24 -7.58
C GLY A 19 0.67 -25.87 -6.93
N SER A 20 -0.35 -25.59 -6.11
CA SER A 20 -0.57 -24.26 -5.52
C SER A 20 0.22 -24.03 -4.23
N ALA A 21 0.48 -25.08 -3.46
CA ALA A 21 1.26 -24.98 -2.22
C ALA A 21 2.77 -24.83 -2.48
N GLN A 22 3.25 -25.35 -3.60
CA GLN A 22 4.67 -25.31 -3.97
C GLN A 22 5.09 -23.98 -4.59
N ALA A 23 4.18 -23.23 -5.19
CA ALA A 23 4.46 -21.91 -5.77
C ALA A 23 4.60 -20.79 -4.73
N LEU A 24 4.10 -20.96 -3.50
CA LEU A 24 4.21 -19.95 -2.44
C LEU A 24 5.49 -20.13 -1.58
N ARG A 25 6.02 -21.35 -1.48
CA ARG A 25 7.22 -21.62 -0.66
C ARG A 25 8.48 -20.86 -1.10
N PRO A 26 8.84 -20.75 -2.38
CA PRO A 26 10.07 -20.05 -2.77
C PRO A 26 10.03 -18.53 -2.55
N VAL A 27 8.85 -17.91 -2.46
CA VAL A 27 8.73 -16.46 -2.23
C VAL A 27 8.98 -16.11 -0.75
N PHE A 28 8.70 -17.02 0.18
CA PHE A 28 8.88 -16.81 1.61
C PHE A 28 10.30 -17.16 2.10
N GLU A 29 11.01 -18.05 1.39
CA GLU A 29 12.38 -18.47 1.75
C GLU A 29 13.47 -17.63 1.08
N ALA A 30 13.21 -17.05 -0.09
CA ALA A 30 14.18 -16.24 -0.83
C ALA A 30 14.03 -14.76 -0.47
N GLY A 31 14.84 -14.27 0.44
CA GLY A 31 15.03 -12.84 0.69
C GLY A 31 14.50 -12.35 2.03
N ARG A 32 14.98 -12.91 3.12
CA ARG A 32 15.07 -12.14 4.35
C ARG A 32 16.20 -11.13 4.17
N SER A 33 15.89 -9.95 3.54
CA SER A 33 16.66 -8.76 3.82
C SER A 33 16.65 -8.58 5.35
N GLU A 34 17.78 -8.26 5.94
CA GLU A 34 17.88 -8.02 7.38
C GLU A 34 16.81 -7.00 7.79
N VAL A 35 15.72 -7.51 8.34
CA VAL A 35 14.75 -6.68 9.04
C VAL A 35 15.41 -6.34 10.35
N ALA A 36 15.97 -5.15 10.46
CA ALA A 36 16.48 -4.65 11.72
C ALA A 36 15.31 -4.65 12.71
N ARG A 37 15.37 -5.59 13.67
CA ARG A 37 14.48 -5.55 14.83
C ARG A 37 15.04 -4.49 15.74
N THR A 38 14.27 -3.43 15.93
CA THR A 38 14.66 -2.39 16.87
C THR A 38 14.24 -2.76 18.27
N ASP A 39 15.06 -2.27 19.18
CA ASP A 39 14.94 -2.12 20.62
C ASP A 39 14.24 -3.22 21.45
N GLU A 40 14.75 -3.35 22.69
CA GLU A 40 14.36 -4.34 23.71
C GLU A 40 12.87 -4.30 24.12
N ASN A 41 12.06 -3.40 23.52
CA ASN A 41 10.66 -3.16 23.89
C ASN A 41 9.62 -3.64 22.86
N GLY A 42 10.01 -4.32 21.75
CA GLY A 42 9.06 -4.92 20.81
C GLY A 42 8.24 -3.91 20.03
N GLN A 43 8.86 -2.81 19.56
CA GLN A 43 8.17 -1.75 18.81
C GLN A 43 8.64 -1.73 17.37
N MET A 44 7.86 -1.19 16.46
CA MET A 44 8.02 -0.93 15.03
C MET A 44 9.16 -1.66 14.30
N GLN A 45 8.82 -2.40 13.27
CA GLN A 45 9.81 -2.97 12.34
C GLN A 45 10.23 -1.93 11.29
N TYR A 46 11.50 -1.95 10.91
CA TYR A 46 12.05 -1.07 9.88
C TYR A 46 12.58 -1.88 8.70
N LEU A 47 12.62 -1.23 7.55
CA LEU A 47 13.25 -1.72 6.33
C LEU A 47 14.50 -0.87 6.07
N GLU A 48 15.66 -1.53 6.05
CA GLU A 48 16.93 -0.91 5.63
C GLU A 48 17.09 -1.04 4.12
N ILE A 49 17.13 0.08 3.41
CA ILE A 49 17.25 0.08 1.94
C ILE A 49 17.83 1.38 1.41
N ALA A 50 18.80 1.27 0.48
CA ALA A 50 19.46 2.40 -0.15
C ALA A 50 20.06 3.41 0.84
N GLY A 51 20.51 2.94 2.02
CA GLY A 51 21.04 3.78 3.10
C GLY A 51 20.00 4.47 3.96
N GLU A 52 18.72 4.14 3.78
CA GLU A 52 17.59 4.68 4.55
C GLU A 52 16.99 3.63 5.46
N THR A 53 16.57 4.06 6.65
CA THR A 53 15.80 3.28 7.62
C THR A 53 14.35 3.73 7.58
N ILE A 54 13.46 2.90 7.04
CA ILE A 54 12.05 3.24 6.80
C ILE A 54 11.15 2.33 7.63
N SER A 55 10.24 2.89 8.44
CA SER A 55 9.26 2.11 9.19
C SER A 55 8.34 1.31 8.25
N LYS A 56 8.09 0.04 8.56
CA LYS A 56 7.24 -0.83 7.72
C LYS A 56 5.77 -0.40 7.70
N ILE A 57 5.31 0.29 8.74
CA ILE A 57 4.07 1.07 8.72
C ILE A 57 4.45 2.53 8.55
N GLY A 58 3.94 3.17 7.50
CA GLY A 58 3.99 4.60 7.30
C GLY A 58 2.62 5.24 7.53
N LEU A 59 2.56 6.57 7.51
CA LEU A 59 1.31 7.33 7.57
C LEU A 59 0.96 7.92 6.20
N GLY A 60 -0.13 7.45 5.58
CA GLY A 60 -0.71 8.08 4.40
C GLY A 60 -1.53 9.30 4.80
N THR A 61 -1.32 10.46 4.17
CA THR A 61 -1.96 11.73 4.52
C THR A 61 -3.02 12.20 3.52
N TRP A 62 -3.52 11.32 2.67
CA TRP A 62 -4.54 11.67 1.66
C TRP A 62 -5.78 12.38 2.25
N GLN A 63 -6.13 12.07 3.49
CA GLN A 63 -7.26 12.71 4.18
C GLN A 63 -6.96 14.13 4.70
N PHE A 64 -5.70 14.54 4.84
CA PHE A 64 -5.35 15.86 5.36
C PHE A 64 -5.86 16.96 4.41
N GLY A 65 -6.61 17.92 4.96
CA GLY A 65 -7.20 19.02 4.20
C GLY A 65 -8.40 18.65 3.32
N SER A 66 -8.83 17.40 3.28
CA SER A 66 -9.97 16.97 2.49
C SER A 66 -11.28 17.18 3.25
N ARG A 67 -12.14 18.07 2.75
CA ARG A 67 -13.49 18.33 3.29
C ARG A 67 -14.38 17.08 3.31
N GLU A 68 -14.15 16.16 2.37
CA GLU A 68 -14.91 14.92 2.22
C GLU A 68 -14.74 13.97 3.42
N TRP A 69 -13.69 14.15 4.21
CA TRP A 69 -13.38 13.37 5.41
C TRP A 69 -13.78 14.08 6.71
N GLY A 70 -14.50 15.21 6.61
CA GLY A 70 -14.95 16.00 7.77
C GLY A 70 -13.86 16.93 8.32
N TYR A 71 -12.75 17.09 7.62
CA TYR A 71 -11.71 18.03 7.98
C TYR A 71 -12.09 19.45 7.50
N GLY A 72 -12.80 20.22 8.33
CA GLY A 72 -12.85 21.67 8.23
C GLY A 72 -11.49 22.29 8.54
N GLU A 73 -11.25 23.53 8.13
CA GLU A 73 -9.90 24.11 8.18
C GLU A 73 -9.25 24.09 9.57
N ASP A 74 -10.00 24.38 10.64
CA ASP A 74 -9.45 24.40 12.01
C ASP A 74 -9.36 23.02 12.67
N TYR A 75 -10.26 22.11 12.35
CA TYR A 75 -10.24 20.75 12.85
C TYR A 75 -9.07 19.97 12.25
N ALA A 76 -8.84 20.12 10.94
CA ALA A 76 -7.76 19.42 10.24
C ALA A 76 -6.38 19.73 10.83
N SER A 77 -6.12 20.97 11.22
CA SER A 77 -4.82 21.36 11.76
C SER A 77 -4.56 20.71 13.12
N ARG A 78 -5.48 20.81 14.07
CA ARG A 78 -5.31 20.24 15.43
C ARG A 78 -5.24 18.72 15.42
N GLU A 79 -6.12 18.06 14.67
CA GLU A 79 -6.14 16.61 14.59
C GLU A 79 -4.91 16.07 13.84
N ALA A 80 -4.43 16.79 12.82
CA ALA A 80 -3.22 16.41 12.10
C ALA A 80 -1.98 16.42 13.00
N HIS A 81 -1.82 17.41 13.88
CA HIS A 81 -0.73 17.43 14.86
C HIS A 81 -0.80 16.20 15.77
N ALA A 82 -1.96 15.92 16.37
CA ALA A 82 -2.14 14.76 17.24
C ALA A 82 -1.90 13.41 16.49
N ILE A 83 -2.24 13.33 15.21
CA ILE A 83 -1.99 12.17 14.36
C ILE A 83 -0.49 12.02 14.08
N VAL A 84 0.20 13.10 13.72
CA VAL A 84 1.64 13.10 13.45
C VAL A 84 2.44 12.82 14.73
N ASP A 85 2.06 13.42 15.85
CA ASP A 85 2.69 13.15 17.16
C ASP A 85 2.58 11.67 17.52
N ALA A 86 1.37 11.10 17.42
CA ALA A 86 1.16 9.68 17.67
C ALA A 86 1.94 8.78 16.70
N ALA A 87 2.14 9.21 15.45
CA ALA A 87 2.96 8.46 14.49
C ALA A 87 4.42 8.42 14.95
N LEU A 88 5.00 9.56 15.29
CA LEU A 88 6.39 9.63 15.74
C LEU A 88 6.59 8.91 17.09
N GLU A 89 5.65 9.05 18.04
CA GLU A 89 5.67 8.34 19.33
C GLU A 89 5.66 6.81 19.18
N THR A 90 5.03 6.29 18.12
CA THR A 90 4.97 4.85 17.84
C THR A 90 6.09 4.36 16.91
N GLY A 91 7.10 5.19 16.64
CA GLY A 91 8.24 4.83 15.79
C GLY A 91 7.96 4.92 14.28
N ILE A 92 6.79 5.42 13.86
CA ILE A 92 6.55 5.70 12.43
C ILE A 92 7.41 6.88 12.03
N ASN A 93 8.35 6.66 11.10
CA ASN A 93 9.19 7.69 10.51
C ASN A 93 8.90 7.95 9.04
N PHE A 94 7.97 7.20 8.42
CA PHE A 94 7.62 7.29 7.01
C PHE A 94 6.26 7.95 6.81
N PHE A 95 6.23 9.08 6.08
CA PHE A 95 5.03 9.86 5.77
C PHE A 95 4.85 9.98 4.27
N ASP A 96 3.65 9.69 3.77
CA ASP A 96 3.32 9.72 2.34
C ASP A 96 2.21 10.73 2.05
N THR A 97 2.50 11.69 1.19
CA THR A 97 1.59 12.75 0.72
C THR A 97 1.63 12.88 -0.82
N ALA A 98 1.00 13.90 -1.39
CA ALA A 98 1.09 14.27 -2.80
C ALA A 98 0.63 15.71 -3.03
N GLU A 99 1.17 16.39 -4.06
CA GLU A 99 0.77 17.73 -4.47
C GLU A 99 -0.71 17.88 -4.81
N VAL A 100 -1.35 16.79 -5.25
CA VAL A 100 -2.78 16.79 -5.62
C VAL A 100 -3.71 16.59 -4.43
N TYR A 101 -3.19 16.18 -3.27
CA TYR A 101 -4.04 15.96 -2.11
C TYR A 101 -4.51 17.30 -1.55
N ALA A 102 -5.82 17.54 -1.66
CA ALA A 102 -6.44 18.82 -1.34
C ALA A 102 -5.69 20.02 -1.96
N SER A 103 -5.19 19.87 -3.21
CA SER A 103 -4.44 20.90 -3.96
C SER A 103 -3.20 21.43 -3.24
N GLY A 104 -2.41 20.55 -2.65
CA GLY A 104 -1.17 20.86 -1.92
C GLY A 104 -1.37 21.07 -0.42
N ARG A 105 -2.60 21.25 0.06
CA ARG A 105 -2.86 21.50 1.47
C ARG A 105 -2.46 20.34 2.38
N SER A 106 -2.48 19.09 1.87
CA SER A 106 -1.98 17.94 2.62
C SER A 106 -0.48 18.05 2.92
N GLU A 107 0.30 18.57 1.97
CA GLU A 107 1.74 18.82 2.17
C GLU A 107 1.97 19.95 3.19
N GLU A 108 1.21 21.05 3.11
CA GLU A 108 1.30 22.17 4.06
C GLU A 108 0.95 21.72 5.49
N ILE A 109 -0.16 21.00 5.67
CA ILE A 109 -0.59 20.47 6.97
C ILE A 109 0.45 19.51 7.55
N LEU A 110 1.00 18.61 6.71
CA LEU A 110 2.04 17.67 7.14
C LEU A 110 3.31 18.41 7.56
N GLY A 111 3.77 19.39 6.77
CA GLY A 111 4.94 20.19 7.07
C GLY A 111 4.79 20.95 8.40
N LEU A 112 3.66 21.63 8.59
CA LEU A 112 3.34 22.32 9.85
C LEU A 112 3.27 21.36 11.03
N ALA A 113 2.66 20.18 10.85
CA ALA A 113 2.53 19.20 11.92
C ALA A 113 3.86 18.53 12.27
N LEU A 114 4.75 18.34 11.33
CA LEU A 114 6.10 17.82 11.58
C LEU A 114 7.01 18.87 12.24
N GLY A 115 6.94 20.14 11.81
CA GLY A 115 7.91 21.14 12.22
C GLY A 115 9.35 20.71 11.89
N ASP A 116 10.28 20.88 12.80
CA ASP A 116 11.70 20.53 12.61
C ASP A 116 12.02 19.04 12.87
N ARG A 117 10.99 18.20 13.10
CA ARG A 117 11.18 16.77 13.41
C ARG A 117 11.58 15.99 12.15
N ARG A 118 12.61 15.15 12.28
CA ARG A 118 13.07 14.32 11.17
C ARG A 118 12.08 13.21 10.87
N ALA A 119 11.78 13.05 9.59
CA ALA A 119 10.98 11.97 9.05
C ALA A 119 11.41 11.66 7.62
N PHE A 120 11.13 10.48 7.12
CA PHE A 120 11.26 10.13 5.71
C PHE A 120 9.96 10.55 4.99
N ILE A 121 10.04 11.56 4.16
CA ILE A 121 8.89 12.17 3.51
C ILE A 121 8.84 11.79 2.03
N ALA A 122 7.75 11.11 1.65
CA ALA A 122 7.42 10.82 0.26
C ALA A 122 6.31 11.75 -0.25
N THR A 123 6.53 12.40 -1.38
CA THR A 123 5.47 13.12 -2.10
C THR A 123 5.45 12.76 -3.58
N LYS A 124 4.47 13.26 -4.33
CA LYS A 124 4.21 12.78 -5.69
C LYS A 124 3.84 13.91 -6.65
N PHE A 125 4.39 13.83 -7.85
CA PHE A 125 4.04 14.65 -9.00
C PHE A 125 2.90 14.03 -9.81
N LEU A 126 1.85 14.79 -10.11
CA LEU A 126 0.78 14.34 -11.01
C LEU A 126 1.21 14.52 -12.48
N PRO A 127 1.48 13.45 -13.22
CA PRO A 127 2.11 13.51 -14.53
C PRO A 127 1.11 13.81 -15.68
N VAL A 128 0.30 14.85 -15.56
CA VAL A 128 -0.59 15.29 -16.67
C VAL A 128 0.26 15.74 -17.85
N LEU A 129 1.26 16.57 -17.59
CA LEU A 129 2.22 17.03 -18.59
C LEU A 129 3.64 16.89 -18.01
N PRO A 130 4.27 15.68 -18.15
CA PRO A 130 5.51 15.33 -17.46
C PRO A 130 6.75 15.90 -18.18
N LEU A 131 6.77 17.20 -18.44
CA LEU A 131 7.92 17.90 -19.00
C LEU A 131 8.96 18.15 -17.89
N PRO A 132 10.27 18.00 -18.18
CA PRO A 132 11.32 18.13 -17.17
C PRO A 132 11.22 19.40 -16.32
N GLY A 133 11.14 20.56 -16.93
CA GLY A 133 11.04 21.84 -16.20
C GLY A 133 9.77 22.00 -15.36
N ARG A 134 8.66 21.32 -15.71
CA ARG A 134 7.47 21.26 -14.84
C ARG A 134 7.72 20.40 -13.62
N ILE A 135 8.35 19.25 -13.80
CA ILE A 135 8.66 18.33 -12.70
C ILE A 135 9.58 19.02 -11.70
N GLU A 136 10.62 19.72 -12.18
CA GLU A 136 11.54 20.49 -11.33
C GLU A 136 10.79 21.57 -10.53
N ARG A 137 9.93 22.37 -11.19
CA ARG A 137 9.13 23.38 -10.51
C ARG A 137 8.19 22.80 -9.46
N HIS A 138 7.43 21.74 -9.80
CA HIS A 138 6.49 21.10 -8.88
C HIS A 138 7.21 20.45 -7.70
N ALA A 139 8.40 19.88 -7.89
CA ALA A 139 9.22 19.36 -6.80
C ALA A 139 9.64 20.48 -5.83
N ASP A 140 10.05 21.63 -6.34
CA ASP A 140 10.41 22.78 -5.50
C ASP A 140 9.18 23.37 -4.78
N GLU A 141 8.02 23.43 -5.44
CA GLU A 141 6.76 23.83 -4.83
C GLU A 141 6.32 22.88 -3.72
N SER A 142 6.44 21.56 -3.91
CA SER A 142 6.17 20.55 -2.88
C SER A 142 7.12 20.70 -1.68
N ARG A 143 8.42 20.86 -1.93
CA ARG A 143 9.43 21.10 -0.92
C ARG A 143 9.11 22.34 -0.06
N LYS A 144 8.68 23.44 -0.70
CA LYS A 144 8.27 24.68 -0.01
C LYS A 144 7.02 24.48 0.85
N ARG A 145 5.98 23.78 0.33
CA ARG A 145 4.77 23.49 1.11
C ARG A 145 5.06 22.60 2.32
N LEU A 146 5.96 21.63 2.15
CA LEU A 146 6.41 20.76 3.25
C LEU A 146 7.34 21.48 4.25
N GLY A 147 7.93 22.62 3.90
CA GLY A 147 8.87 23.32 4.75
C GLY A 147 10.21 22.61 4.94
N ILE A 148 10.64 21.79 3.99
CA ILE A 148 11.85 20.95 4.08
C ILE A 148 12.90 21.39 3.04
N GLU A 149 14.18 21.10 3.31
CA GLU A 149 15.26 21.40 2.38
C GLU A 149 15.34 20.42 1.22
N GLN A 150 15.08 19.14 1.47
CA GLN A 150 15.14 18.05 0.50
C GLN A 150 14.01 17.07 0.73
N ILE A 151 13.35 16.64 -0.34
CA ILE A 151 12.35 15.55 -0.34
C ILE A 151 13.11 14.23 -0.29
N ASP A 152 12.76 13.32 0.63
CA ASP A 152 13.43 12.02 0.69
C ASP A 152 13.06 11.14 -0.50
N LEU A 153 11.76 11.09 -0.86
CA LEU A 153 11.27 10.29 -1.99
C LEU A 153 10.27 11.08 -2.84
N TYR A 154 10.65 11.35 -4.10
CA TYR A 154 9.77 12.01 -5.07
C TYR A 154 9.27 11.01 -6.11
N GLN A 155 7.94 10.90 -6.28
CA GLN A 155 7.33 9.84 -7.05
C GLN A 155 6.49 10.36 -8.23
N MET A 156 6.53 9.67 -9.38
CA MET A 156 5.52 9.83 -10.43
C MET A 156 4.23 9.19 -9.97
N HIS A 157 3.16 9.97 -9.77
CA HIS A 157 1.89 9.50 -9.16
C HIS A 157 1.17 8.43 -9.99
N TRP A 158 1.26 8.52 -11.33
CA TRP A 158 0.67 7.57 -12.28
C TRP A 158 1.55 7.42 -13.53
N PRO A 159 1.48 6.29 -14.22
CA PRO A 159 2.06 6.19 -15.55
C PRO A 159 1.26 7.05 -16.54
N ASN A 160 1.92 7.99 -17.20
CA ASN A 160 1.25 8.74 -18.25
C ASN A 160 1.00 7.85 -19.49
N PRO A 161 -0.23 7.79 -20.05
CA PRO A 161 -0.53 6.95 -21.20
C PRO A 161 -0.07 7.54 -22.54
N VAL A 162 0.13 8.85 -22.60
CA VAL A 162 0.41 9.61 -23.85
C VAL A 162 1.90 9.92 -23.99
N PHE A 163 2.53 10.42 -22.92
CA PHE A 163 3.93 10.83 -22.98
C PHE A 163 4.88 9.66 -22.70
N PRO A 164 6.02 9.60 -23.42
CA PRO A 164 7.03 8.58 -23.16
C PRO A 164 7.61 8.68 -21.74
N VAL A 165 7.91 7.53 -21.15
CA VAL A 165 8.52 7.43 -19.80
C VAL A 165 9.79 8.26 -19.69
N ARG A 166 10.57 8.35 -20.78
CA ARG A 166 11.82 9.13 -20.86
C ARG A 166 11.65 10.59 -20.42
N LEU A 167 10.58 11.27 -20.85
CA LEU A 167 10.38 12.68 -20.49
C LEU A 167 10.19 12.86 -18.97
N GLY A 168 9.38 11.99 -18.35
CA GLY A 168 9.19 12.01 -16.90
C GLY A 168 10.48 11.70 -16.15
N MET A 169 11.21 10.68 -16.58
CA MET A 169 12.46 10.28 -15.90
C MET A 169 13.59 11.29 -16.12
N GLU A 170 13.62 12.02 -17.22
CA GLU A 170 14.54 13.15 -17.40
C GLU A 170 14.29 14.24 -16.34
N GLY A 171 13.03 14.60 -16.09
CA GLY A 171 12.69 15.55 -15.02
C GLY A 171 13.05 15.04 -13.64
N MET A 172 12.73 13.77 -13.35
CA MET A 172 13.09 13.13 -12.07
C MET A 172 14.61 13.11 -11.85
N ARG A 173 15.39 12.81 -12.89
CA ARG A 173 16.86 12.86 -12.84
C ARG A 173 17.38 14.25 -12.52
N ARG A 174 16.78 15.31 -13.10
CA ARG A 174 17.18 16.70 -12.82
C ARG A 174 16.87 17.07 -11.38
N VAL A 175 15.67 16.72 -10.87
CA VAL A 175 15.28 16.92 -9.48
C VAL A 175 16.28 16.24 -8.52
N GLN A 176 16.68 15.00 -8.83
CA GLN A 176 17.67 14.26 -8.03
C GLN A 176 19.06 14.89 -8.09
N LYS A 177 19.54 15.27 -9.30
CA LYS A 177 20.84 15.93 -9.46
C LYS A 177 20.92 17.30 -8.80
N ALA A 178 19.82 18.04 -8.76
CA ALA A 178 19.73 19.33 -8.07
C ALA A 178 19.67 19.20 -6.54
N GLY A 179 19.55 17.96 -6.02
CA GLY A 179 19.39 17.73 -4.59
C GLY A 179 18.00 18.09 -4.04
N THR A 180 17.04 18.43 -4.91
CA THR A 180 15.66 18.72 -4.48
C THR A 180 14.97 17.48 -3.94
N ALA A 181 15.28 16.28 -4.47
CA ALA A 181 14.87 15.01 -3.93
C ALA A 181 16.06 14.04 -3.87
N ARG A 182 16.08 13.19 -2.82
CA ARG A 182 17.12 12.19 -2.61
C ARG A 182 16.87 10.95 -3.45
N HIS A 183 15.69 10.39 -3.38
CA HIS A 183 15.30 9.18 -4.09
C HIS A 183 14.16 9.44 -5.07
N VAL A 184 14.14 8.64 -6.14
CA VAL A 184 13.08 8.64 -7.16
C VAL A 184 12.23 7.39 -7.03
N GLY A 185 10.92 7.56 -7.12
CA GLY A 185 9.94 6.48 -7.15
C GLY A 185 8.89 6.65 -8.24
N VAL A 186 8.08 5.62 -8.38
CA VAL A 186 6.91 5.62 -9.26
C VAL A 186 5.69 5.07 -8.51
N SER A 187 4.51 5.24 -9.09
CA SER A 187 3.29 4.65 -8.56
C SER A 187 2.45 4.07 -9.69
N ASN A 188 1.89 2.88 -9.45
CA ASN A 188 1.05 2.13 -10.39
C ASN A 188 1.74 1.73 -11.70
N TYR A 189 3.05 1.58 -11.69
CA TYR A 189 3.80 1.07 -12.83
C TYR A 189 3.76 -0.47 -12.86
N SER A 190 3.61 -1.04 -14.06
CA SER A 190 3.88 -2.47 -14.25
C SER A 190 5.38 -2.74 -14.13
N THR A 191 5.77 -3.99 -13.88
CA THR A 191 7.19 -4.37 -13.82
C THR A 191 7.96 -3.94 -15.07
N ARG A 192 7.35 -4.09 -16.26
CA ARG A 192 7.95 -3.64 -17.53
C ARG A 192 8.20 -2.12 -17.55
N ARG A 193 7.22 -1.33 -17.11
CA ARG A 193 7.36 0.13 -17.06
C ARG A 193 8.32 0.59 -15.97
N TRP A 194 8.39 -0.13 -14.85
CA TRP A 194 9.35 0.16 -13.79
C TRP A 194 10.78 -0.03 -14.28
N LYS A 195 11.09 -1.19 -14.89
CA LYS A 195 12.39 -1.44 -15.56
C LYS A 195 12.72 -0.40 -16.62
N GLN A 196 11.73 0.01 -17.42
CA GLN A 196 11.91 1.10 -18.38
C GLN A 196 12.24 2.42 -17.69
N ALA A 197 11.56 2.75 -16.59
CA ALA A 197 11.82 3.99 -15.83
C ALA A 197 13.25 3.99 -15.27
N GLU A 198 13.75 2.89 -14.74
CA GLU A 198 15.14 2.76 -14.27
C GLU A 198 16.15 2.95 -15.41
N LYS A 199 15.90 2.32 -16.56
CA LYS A 199 16.74 2.53 -17.75
C LYS A 199 16.79 4.01 -18.17
N GLU A 200 15.65 4.69 -18.21
CA GLU A 200 15.55 6.09 -18.64
C GLU A 200 16.08 7.07 -17.58
N LEU A 201 15.96 6.72 -16.29
CA LEU A 201 16.56 7.47 -15.19
C LEU A 201 18.08 7.35 -15.19
N GLY A 202 18.61 6.21 -15.62
CA GLY A 202 20.02 5.87 -15.56
C GLY A 202 20.47 5.47 -14.14
N GLY A 203 19.54 4.96 -13.33
CA GLY A 203 19.77 4.56 -11.95
C GLY A 203 18.53 3.91 -11.32
N PRO A 204 18.59 3.57 -10.02
CA PRO A 204 17.48 2.93 -9.33
C PRO A 204 16.26 3.86 -9.23
N VAL A 205 15.09 3.35 -9.63
CA VAL A 205 13.78 3.88 -9.22
C VAL A 205 13.39 3.10 -7.97
N LEU A 206 13.63 3.69 -6.81
CA LEU A 206 13.67 2.99 -5.52
C LEU A 206 12.34 2.32 -5.15
N THR A 207 11.22 2.98 -5.46
CA THR A 207 9.90 2.49 -5.01
C THR A 207 8.90 2.37 -6.15
N ASN A 208 7.94 1.46 -5.98
CA ASN A 208 6.69 1.49 -6.73
C ASN A 208 5.51 1.43 -5.76
N GLN A 209 4.77 2.52 -5.66
CA GLN A 209 3.59 2.60 -4.81
C GLN A 209 2.38 2.01 -5.54
N VAL A 210 1.76 0.96 -4.99
CA VAL A 210 0.70 0.21 -5.67
C VAL A 210 -0.46 -0.15 -4.74
N LEU A 211 -1.64 -0.36 -5.33
CA LEU A 211 -2.78 -0.90 -4.61
C LEU A 211 -2.49 -2.35 -4.21
N PHE A 212 -2.23 -2.57 -2.92
CA PHE A 212 -1.93 -3.90 -2.42
C PHE A 212 -2.57 -4.15 -1.05
N ASN A 213 -3.35 -5.19 -0.97
CA ASN A 213 -4.04 -5.69 0.23
C ASN A 213 -4.60 -7.09 -0.06
N LEU A 214 -5.20 -7.74 0.93
CA LEU A 214 -5.77 -9.10 0.82
C LEU A 214 -6.75 -9.26 -0.35
N VAL A 215 -7.51 -8.23 -0.73
CA VAL A 215 -8.48 -8.31 -1.85
C VAL A 215 -7.93 -7.75 -3.16
N ARG A 216 -6.70 -7.24 -3.18
CA ARG A 216 -5.98 -6.73 -4.36
C ARG A 216 -4.55 -7.23 -4.34
N ARG A 217 -4.33 -8.46 -4.82
CA ARG A 217 -3.08 -9.20 -4.67
C ARG A 217 -2.24 -9.31 -5.95
N GLN A 218 -2.61 -8.56 -7.00
CA GLN A 218 -1.88 -8.58 -8.27
C GLN A 218 -0.36 -8.31 -8.12
N PRO A 219 0.12 -7.44 -7.20
CA PRO A 219 1.55 -7.21 -7.00
C PRO A 219 2.37 -8.44 -6.64
N LEU A 220 1.74 -9.47 -6.02
CA LEU A 220 2.41 -10.74 -5.66
C LEU A 220 3.00 -11.48 -6.86
N ARG A 221 2.41 -11.32 -8.05
CA ARG A 221 2.82 -12.09 -9.23
C ARG A 221 4.17 -11.66 -9.78
N ASN A 222 4.44 -10.36 -9.82
CA ASN A 222 5.60 -9.83 -10.53
C ASN A 222 6.28 -8.65 -9.83
N LEU A 223 5.53 -7.77 -9.16
CA LEU A 223 6.09 -6.53 -8.59
C LEU A 223 6.87 -6.80 -7.31
N ILE A 224 6.32 -7.57 -6.38
CA ILE A 224 6.99 -7.93 -5.12
C ILE A 224 8.24 -8.79 -5.39
N PRO A 225 8.19 -9.85 -6.22
CA PRO A 225 9.41 -10.58 -6.58
C PRO A 225 10.48 -9.70 -7.23
N TYR A 226 10.06 -8.78 -8.12
CA TYR A 226 10.99 -7.85 -8.74
C TYR A 226 11.64 -6.91 -7.71
N ALA A 227 10.85 -6.35 -6.80
CA ALA A 227 11.34 -5.47 -5.75
C ALA A 227 12.35 -6.18 -4.84
N ALA A 228 12.02 -7.39 -4.39
CA ALA A 228 12.90 -8.20 -3.54
C ALA A 228 14.24 -8.55 -4.22
N SER A 229 14.21 -8.92 -5.51
CA SER A 229 15.42 -9.32 -6.26
C SER A 229 16.30 -8.15 -6.68
N ASN A 230 15.86 -6.92 -6.57
CA ASN A 230 16.57 -5.74 -7.05
C ASN A 230 16.78 -4.67 -5.97
N GLU A 231 16.54 -4.98 -4.70
CA GLU A 231 16.63 -4.02 -3.59
C GLU A 231 15.75 -2.78 -3.84
N ARG A 232 14.48 -3.03 -4.16
CA ARG A 232 13.44 -2.01 -4.36
C ARG A 232 12.34 -2.20 -3.34
N VAL A 233 11.50 -1.17 -3.17
CA VAL A 233 10.41 -1.15 -2.19
C VAL A 233 9.05 -1.11 -2.86
N ILE A 234 8.14 -1.93 -2.40
CA ILE A 234 6.71 -1.80 -2.66
C ILE A 234 6.08 -0.98 -1.53
N ILE A 235 5.46 0.14 -1.89
CA ILE A 235 4.63 0.92 -0.97
C ILE A 235 3.17 0.52 -1.21
N ALA A 236 2.56 -0.15 -0.25
CA ALA A 236 1.17 -0.61 -0.34
C ALA A 236 0.21 0.51 0.08
N TYR A 237 -0.47 1.14 -0.90
CA TYR A 237 -1.54 2.07 -0.58
C TYR A 237 -2.89 1.36 -0.45
N SER A 238 -3.82 1.96 0.30
CA SER A 238 -5.10 1.36 0.68
C SER A 238 -4.98 -0.06 1.26
N PRO A 239 -4.07 -0.31 2.21
CA PRO A 239 -3.79 -1.65 2.71
C PRO A 239 -4.99 -2.29 3.43
N LEU A 240 -5.93 -1.48 3.91
CA LEU A 240 -7.18 -1.93 4.55
C LEU A 240 -8.39 -1.92 3.59
N ALA A 241 -8.17 -1.85 2.26
CA ALA A 241 -9.23 -1.83 1.25
C ALA A 241 -10.34 -0.82 1.59
N GLN A 242 -9.96 0.43 1.91
CA GLN A 242 -10.84 1.53 2.32
C GLN A 242 -11.71 1.20 3.55
N GLY A 243 -11.23 0.34 4.42
CA GLY A 243 -11.86 -0.06 5.66
C GLY A 243 -12.64 -1.37 5.58
N LEU A 244 -12.78 -1.99 4.41
CA LEU A 244 -13.39 -3.33 4.26
C LEU A 244 -12.74 -4.35 5.22
N LEU A 245 -11.40 -4.36 5.27
CA LEU A 245 -10.63 -5.31 6.07
C LEU A 245 -10.51 -4.94 7.56
N SER A 246 -11.16 -3.85 7.98
CA SER A 246 -11.12 -3.43 9.39
C SER A 246 -12.06 -4.22 10.31
N GLY A 247 -12.98 -5.00 9.75
CA GLY A 247 -14.03 -5.67 10.50
C GLY A 247 -15.11 -4.75 11.10
N LYS A 248 -15.03 -3.43 10.82
CA LYS A 248 -16.00 -2.43 11.32
C LYS A 248 -17.30 -2.40 10.53
N TYR A 249 -17.29 -2.87 9.29
CA TYR A 249 -18.38 -2.82 8.35
C TYR A 249 -18.87 -4.22 8.00
N GLY A 250 -20.16 -4.32 7.70
CA GLY A 250 -20.83 -5.53 7.27
C GLY A 250 -22.09 -5.16 6.48
N PRO A 251 -22.88 -6.15 6.02
CA PRO A 251 -24.11 -5.90 5.26
C PRO A 251 -25.06 -4.92 5.95
N ASP A 252 -25.20 -5.07 7.29
CA ASP A 252 -26.11 -4.27 8.12
C ASP A 252 -25.50 -2.95 8.63
N LYS A 253 -24.17 -2.82 8.53
CA LYS A 253 -23.44 -1.63 8.98
C LYS A 253 -22.50 -1.13 7.91
N ARG A 254 -23.03 -0.42 6.94
CA ARG A 254 -22.28 0.11 5.80
C ARG A 254 -21.47 1.37 6.17
N PRO A 255 -20.32 1.64 5.50
CA PRO A 255 -19.65 2.92 5.65
C PRO A 255 -20.56 4.06 5.23
N ARG A 256 -20.36 5.25 5.81
CA ARG A 256 -21.10 6.47 5.48
C ARG A 256 -20.19 7.47 4.74
N GLY A 257 -20.81 8.52 4.16
CA GLY A 257 -20.10 9.61 3.51
C GLY A 257 -19.53 9.24 2.13
N PHE A 258 -18.39 9.82 1.77
CA PHE A 258 -17.74 9.65 0.47
C PHE A 258 -17.47 8.18 0.11
N ARG A 259 -17.03 7.37 1.09
CA ARG A 259 -16.77 5.93 0.87
C ARG A 259 -17.99 5.15 0.39
N ALA A 260 -19.16 5.49 0.91
CA ALA A 260 -20.43 4.84 0.53
C ALA A 260 -21.01 5.38 -0.78
N ARG A 261 -20.72 6.64 -1.11
CA ARG A 261 -21.31 7.34 -2.26
C ARG A 261 -20.46 7.25 -3.53
N ASN A 262 -19.19 6.80 -3.41
CA ASN A 262 -18.33 6.70 -4.57
C ASN A 262 -18.69 5.46 -5.42
N PRO A 263 -19.38 5.62 -6.57
CA PRO A 263 -19.79 4.51 -7.43
C PRO A 263 -18.57 3.78 -8.04
N LEU A 264 -17.41 4.42 -8.06
CA LEU A 264 -16.16 3.81 -8.50
C LEU A 264 -15.54 2.91 -7.42
N ASN A 265 -16.08 2.90 -6.19
CA ASN A 265 -15.67 2.02 -5.10
C ASN A 265 -16.78 1.05 -4.69
N PRO A 266 -17.04 0.00 -5.46
CA PRO A 266 -18.09 -0.97 -5.16
C PRO A 266 -17.80 -1.84 -3.92
N LEU A 267 -16.60 -1.76 -3.33
CA LEU A 267 -16.23 -2.54 -2.14
C LEU A 267 -17.14 -2.24 -0.93
N ALA A 268 -17.72 -1.05 -0.86
CA ALA A 268 -18.64 -0.64 0.20
C ALA A 268 -20.11 -1.07 -0.05
N SER A 269 -20.43 -1.75 -1.16
CA SER A 269 -21.78 -2.27 -1.43
C SER A 269 -22.14 -3.40 -0.46
N ALA A 270 -23.43 -3.51 -0.11
CA ALA A 270 -23.92 -4.59 0.75
C ALA A 270 -23.51 -5.98 0.22
N ALA A 271 -23.65 -6.18 -1.09
CA ALA A 271 -23.28 -7.45 -1.74
C ALA A 271 -21.79 -7.78 -1.58
N ASN A 272 -20.87 -6.82 -1.75
CA ASN A 272 -19.46 -7.06 -1.54
C ASN A 272 -19.09 -7.22 -0.06
N LEU A 273 -19.75 -6.49 0.84
CA LEU A 273 -19.59 -6.68 2.28
C LEU A 273 -20.01 -8.09 2.70
N THR A 274 -21.12 -8.62 2.15
CA THR A 274 -21.54 -10.01 2.37
C THR A 274 -20.52 -11.00 1.83
N ARG A 275 -20.03 -10.82 0.60
CA ARG A 275 -19.01 -11.69 0.01
C ARG A 275 -17.69 -11.70 0.80
N ALA A 276 -17.38 -10.60 1.48
CA ALA A 276 -16.16 -10.48 2.28
C ALA A 276 -16.25 -11.13 3.67
N LEU A 277 -17.45 -11.52 4.14
CA LEU A 277 -17.65 -12.09 5.48
C LEU A 277 -16.70 -13.24 5.82
N PRO A 278 -16.45 -14.24 4.93
CA PRO A 278 -15.51 -15.32 5.26
C PRO A 278 -14.08 -14.83 5.55
N LEU A 279 -13.63 -13.81 4.82
CA LEU A 279 -12.31 -13.22 5.06
C LEU A 279 -12.29 -12.39 6.36
N ILE A 280 -13.35 -11.65 6.64
CA ILE A 280 -13.45 -10.88 7.89
C ILE A 280 -13.46 -11.83 9.10
N GLU A 281 -14.13 -12.96 8.99
CA GLU A 281 -14.14 -13.97 10.05
C GLU A 281 -12.76 -14.59 10.26
N ALA A 282 -12.07 -14.98 9.18
CA ALA A 282 -10.69 -15.46 9.27
C ALA A 282 -9.76 -14.41 9.92
N LEU A 283 -9.91 -13.13 9.58
CA LEU A 283 -9.16 -12.05 10.22
C LEU A 283 -9.46 -11.91 11.71
N ARG A 284 -10.72 -12.13 12.15
CA ARG A 284 -11.12 -12.09 13.56
C ARG A 284 -10.56 -13.28 14.35
N GLU A 285 -10.66 -14.49 13.81
CA GLU A 285 -10.17 -15.69 14.44
C GLU A 285 -8.65 -15.62 14.67
N ILE A 286 -7.89 -15.27 13.62
CA ILE A 286 -6.44 -15.04 13.71
C ILE A 286 -6.15 -13.89 14.69
N GLY A 287 -6.92 -12.80 14.61
CA GLY A 287 -6.79 -11.68 15.52
C GLY A 287 -6.99 -12.08 16.98
N THR A 288 -7.93 -12.96 17.28
CA THR A 288 -8.16 -13.49 18.64
C THR A 288 -6.93 -14.24 19.15
N THR A 289 -6.32 -15.09 18.31
CA THR A 289 -5.09 -15.82 18.66
C THR A 289 -3.92 -14.88 18.98
N HIS A 290 -3.77 -13.82 18.20
CA HIS A 290 -2.68 -12.85 18.34
C HIS A 290 -3.04 -11.64 19.24
N ARG A 291 -4.21 -11.60 19.87
CA ARG A 291 -4.73 -10.44 20.63
C ARG A 291 -4.75 -9.15 19.80
N ALA A 292 -5.06 -9.27 18.52
CA ALA A 292 -5.04 -8.21 17.55
C ALA A 292 -6.40 -7.99 16.88
N THR A 293 -6.61 -6.80 16.33
CA THR A 293 -7.80 -6.47 15.55
C THR A 293 -7.69 -7.02 14.11
N PRO A 294 -8.81 -7.24 13.41
CA PRO A 294 -8.79 -7.62 11.99
C PRO A 294 -7.96 -6.67 11.12
N ALA A 295 -7.97 -5.37 11.43
CA ALA A 295 -7.17 -4.37 10.71
C ALA A 295 -5.66 -4.62 10.89
N GLN A 296 -5.22 -4.91 12.10
CA GLN A 296 -3.82 -5.21 12.40
C GLN A 296 -3.37 -6.50 11.70
N VAL A 297 -4.18 -7.56 11.74
CA VAL A 297 -3.89 -8.81 11.02
C VAL A 297 -3.80 -8.56 9.50
N ALA A 298 -4.70 -7.76 8.94
CA ALA A 298 -4.67 -7.43 7.51
C ALA A 298 -3.43 -6.59 7.13
N LEU A 299 -2.98 -5.69 7.99
CA LEU A 299 -1.73 -4.94 7.81
C LEU A 299 -0.52 -5.85 7.94
N ALA A 300 -0.44 -6.69 8.98
CA ALA A 300 0.64 -7.66 9.19
C ALA A 300 0.78 -8.62 7.99
N TRP A 301 -0.34 -9.04 7.38
CA TRP A 301 -0.30 -9.80 6.13
C TRP A 301 0.38 -9.03 4.99
N VAL A 302 0.15 -7.74 4.84
CA VAL A 302 0.86 -6.91 3.83
C VAL A 302 2.36 -6.86 4.15
N LEU A 303 2.71 -6.66 5.42
CA LEU A 303 4.10 -6.53 5.88
C LEU A 303 4.88 -7.84 5.85
N SER A 304 4.22 -8.99 5.81
CA SER A 304 4.87 -10.31 5.70
C SER A 304 5.57 -10.53 4.34
N HIS A 305 5.33 -9.66 3.37
CA HIS A 305 5.94 -9.75 2.06
C HIS A 305 7.27 -8.99 2.01
N PRO A 306 8.29 -9.51 1.30
CA PRO A 306 9.61 -8.90 1.27
C PRO A 306 9.58 -7.50 0.67
N ASN A 307 10.43 -6.61 1.18
CA ASN A 307 10.60 -5.23 0.73
C ASN A 307 9.27 -4.47 0.56
N THR A 308 8.31 -4.74 1.44
CA THR A 308 6.97 -4.13 1.40
C THR A 308 6.72 -3.31 2.66
N VAL A 309 6.29 -2.07 2.47
CA VAL A 309 5.81 -1.16 3.52
C VAL A 309 4.35 -0.80 3.26
N ALA A 310 3.58 -0.51 4.30
CA ALA A 310 2.18 -0.14 4.17
C ALA A 310 1.93 1.29 4.65
N ILE A 311 1.09 2.05 3.94
CA ILE A 311 0.73 3.44 4.28
C ILE A 311 -0.78 3.56 4.57
N PRO A 312 -1.29 2.97 5.66
CA PRO A 312 -2.66 3.20 6.08
C PRO A 312 -2.88 4.67 6.43
N GLY A 313 -4.02 5.23 6.00
CA GLY A 313 -4.47 6.52 6.53
C GLY A 313 -5.06 6.36 7.93
N ALA A 314 -5.01 7.42 8.72
CA ALA A 314 -5.64 7.49 10.04
C ALA A 314 -6.43 8.79 10.21
N SER A 315 -7.57 8.73 10.90
CA SER A 315 -8.40 9.89 11.22
C SER A 315 -8.35 10.28 12.70
N SER A 316 -7.48 9.63 13.48
CA SER A 316 -7.20 9.95 14.89
C SER A 316 -5.89 9.36 15.34
N ALA A 317 -5.29 9.90 16.42
CA ALA A 317 -4.11 9.36 17.07
C ALA A 317 -4.29 7.89 17.52
N ALA A 318 -5.49 7.53 17.98
CA ALA A 318 -5.79 6.15 18.37
C ALA A 318 -5.71 5.18 17.18
N GLN A 319 -6.15 5.59 15.98
CA GLN A 319 -6.01 4.76 14.77
C GLN A 319 -4.55 4.63 14.34
N VAL A 320 -3.74 5.67 14.51
CA VAL A 320 -2.29 5.60 14.25
C VAL A 320 -1.65 4.53 15.12
N ARG A 321 -1.87 4.58 16.44
CA ARG A 321 -1.33 3.60 17.40
C ARG A 321 -1.80 2.17 17.08
N GLN A 322 -3.08 2.01 16.69
CA GLN A 322 -3.60 0.72 16.26
C GLN A 322 -2.92 0.20 14.97
N ASN A 323 -2.68 1.08 14.00
CA ASN A 323 -2.01 0.70 12.76
C ASN A 323 -0.53 0.36 13.01
N ALA A 324 0.17 1.16 13.82
CA ALA A 324 1.57 0.94 14.19
C ALA A 324 1.79 -0.43 14.82
N ALA A 325 0.94 -0.81 15.76
CA ALA A 325 1.01 -2.11 16.44
C ALA A 325 0.85 -3.33 15.50
N ALA A 326 0.46 -3.13 14.24
CA ALA A 326 0.47 -4.20 13.25
C ALA A 326 1.89 -4.63 12.84
N ALA A 327 2.89 -3.77 13.03
CA ALA A 327 4.28 -4.09 12.72
C ALA A 327 4.86 -5.13 13.69
N ASP A 328 4.29 -5.26 14.89
CA ASP A 328 4.75 -6.20 15.92
C ASP A 328 4.14 -7.61 15.77
N LEU A 329 3.16 -7.77 14.86
CA LEU A 329 2.48 -9.03 14.64
C LEU A 329 3.30 -9.96 13.74
N ASP A 330 3.75 -11.07 14.30
CA ASP A 330 4.39 -12.15 13.54
C ASP A 330 3.34 -13.23 13.22
N LEU A 331 2.80 -13.15 12.00
CA LEU A 331 1.85 -14.14 11.50
C LEU A 331 2.56 -15.42 11.09
N SER A 332 2.04 -16.56 11.51
CA SER A 332 2.55 -17.85 11.09
C SER A 332 2.36 -18.06 9.57
N VAL A 333 3.14 -18.97 8.98
CA VAL A 333 2.96 -19.37 7.58
C VAL A 333 1.55 -19.89 7.31
N ASP A 334 0.95 -20.57 8.29
CA ASP A 334 -0.42 -21.08 8.20
C ASP A 334 -1.44 -19.96 8.22
N ASP A 335 -1.27 -18.92 9.06
CA ASP A 335 -2.13 -17.73 9.07
C ASP A 335 -2.09 -17.01 7.72
N ILE A 336 -0.89 -16.76 7.20
CA ILE A 336 -0.67 -16.09 5.89
C ILE A 336 -1.32 -16.90 4.76
N THR A 337 -1.12 -18.22 4.78
CA THR A 337 -1.67 -19.13 3.78
C THR A 337 -3.19 -19.18 3.85
N ARG A 338 -3.76 -19.29 5.05
CA ARG A 338 -5.20 -19.29 5.28
C ARG A 338 -5.84 -18.00 4.79
N LEU A 339 -5.29 -16.84 5.15
CA LEU A 339 -5.78 -15.54 4.69
C LEU A 339 -5.72 -15.41 3.16
N SER A 340 -4.61 -15.84 2.57
CA SER A 340 -4.40 -15.79 1.12
C SER A 340 -5.40 -16.67 0.36
N ARG A 341 -5.62 -17.91 0.79
CA ARG A 341 -6.60 -18.83 0.20
C ARG A 341 -8.03 -18.32 0.36
N THR A 342 -8.40 -17.84 1.55
CA THR A 342 -9.73 -17.26 1.78
C THR A 342 -9.95 -16.04 0.89
N ALA A 343 -8.96 -15.16 0.75
CA ALA A 343 -9.05 -14.00 -0.13
C ALA A 343 -9.13 -14.40 -1.62
N GLU A 344 -8.52 -15.51 -2.04
CA GLU A 344 -8.61 -16.05 -3.41
C GLU A 344 -10.01 -16.53 -3.77
N SER A 345 -10.70 -17.15 -2.84
CA SER A 345 -12.05 -17.66 -3.06
C SER A 345 -13.12 -16.56 -3.17
N LEU A 346 -12.78 -15.30 -2.80
CA LEU A 346 -13.75 -14.20 -2.81
C LEU A 346 -14.06 -13.73 -4.23
N GLN A 347 -15.34 -13.68 -4.56
CA GLN A 347 -15.85 -13.15 -5.84
C GLN A 347 -16.29 -11.68 -5.70
N LEU A 348 -15.39 -10.83 -5.23
CA LEU A 348 -15.69 -9.39 -5.12
C LEU A 348 -15.83 -8.76 -6.50
N LYS A 349 -16.94 -8.08 -6.73
CA LYS A 349 -17.16 -7.33 -7.96
C LYS A 349 -16.51 -5.95 -7.87
N SER A 350 -15.77 -5.58 -8.90
CA SER A 350 -15.08 -4.30 -9.00
C SER A 350 -15.25 -3.69 -10.40
N GLY A 351 -14.85 -2.42 -10.56
CA GLY A 351 -15.04 -1.70 -11.82
C GLY A 351 -16.50 -1.52 -12.19
N ILE A 352 -16.81 -1.49 -13.49
CA ILE A 352 -18.17 -1.23 -14.01
C ILE A 352 -19.18 -2.26 -13.49
N ALA A 353 -18.83 -3.56 -13.48
CA ALA A 353 -19.72 -4.60 -12.98
C ALA A 353 -20.11 -4.42 -11.51
N GLY A 354 -19.14 -4.03 -10.68
CA GLY A 354 -19.38 -3.73 -9.28
C GLY A 354 -20.17 -2.45 -9.06
N ALA A 355 -19.93 -1.41 -9.87
CA ALA A 355 -20.66 -0.16 -9.81
C ALA A 355 -22.14 -0.36 -10.19
N VAL A 356 -22.44 -1.12 -11.23
CA VAL A 356 -23.81 -1.45 -11.65
C VAL A 356 -24.55 -2.24 -10.55
N GLU A 357 -23.90 -3.20 -9.91
CA GLU A 357 -24.50 -3.95 -8.81
C GLU A 357 -24.75 -3.06 -7.57
N ALA A 358 -23.80 -2.18 -7.24
CA ALA A 358 -23.93 -1.26 -6.12
C ALA A 358 -25.07 -0.24 -6.29
N LEU A 359 -25.41 0.11 -7.53
CA LEU A 359 -26.55 0.99 -7.85
C LEU A 359 -27.92 0.26 -7.77
N ARG A 360 -27.92 -1.07 -7.81
CA ARG A 360 -29.15 -1.89 -7.74
C ARG A 360 -29.44 -2.40 -6.31
N SER A 361 -28.52 -2.22 -5.38
CA SER A 361 -28.60 -2.64 -3.97
C SER A 361 -28.75 -1.44 -3.03
#